data_a41fdb31f392114d95fcec6040667a58
#
_entry.id   a41fdb31f392114d95fcec6040667a58
#
_cell.length_a   1.000
_cell.length_b   1.000
_cell.length_c   1.000
_cell.angle_alpha   90.00
_cell.angle_beta   90.00
_cell.angle_gamma   90.00
#
_symmetry.space_group_name_H-M   'P 1'
#
loop_
_entity.id
_entity.type
_entity.pdbx_description
1 polymer ?
#
loop_
_entity_poly.entity_id
_entity_poly.type
_entity_poly.pdbx_seq_one_letter_code
_entity_poly.pdbx_strand_id
1 'polypeptide(L)'
;MAKTMKMKQLSFSLPNRIGLLSELSSFLTAAKINIEAICAYGMGDEGYFMIVTDNNAKAKKVISQMGAKVKVEEVIAAEMPNKVGQLRQVAKQISDAGVDIHYVYGSPVRGKMTAIVKTADDKKALKALNK
;
A
#
# COMPACT_ATOMS: atom_id res chain seq x y z
N MET A 1 12.89 11.46 12.36
CA MET A 1 11.47 11.19 12.62
C MET A 1 10.72 10.92 11.34
N ALA A 2 9.83 9.95 11.34
CA ALA A 2 9.01 9.67 10.16
C ALA A 2 7.90 10.71 10.02
N LYS A 3 7.64 11.11 8.78
CA LYS A 3 6.45 11.88 8.44
C LYS A 3 5.37 10.88 8.08
N THR A 4 4.21 11.01 8.70
CA THR A 4 3.11 10.05 8.52
C THR A 4 1.88 10.73 7.95
N MET A 5 1.16 10.00 7.11
CA MET A 5 -0.14 10.45 6.62
C MET A 5 -1.06 9.27 6.39
N LYS A 6 -2.35 9.50 6.53
CA LYS A 6 -3.36 8.52 6.13
C LYS A 6 -3.48 8.51 4.62
N MET A 7 -3.60 7.31 4.07
CA MET A 7 -3.88 7.13 2.65
C MET A 7 -4.94 6.07 2.49
N LYS A 8 -5.60 6.07 1.34
CA LYS A 8 -6.50 4.98 0.97
C LYS A 8 -5.83 4.13 -0.09
N GLN A 9 -6.02 2.84 0.02
CA GLN A 9 -5.41 1.83 -0.82
C GLN A 9 -6.49 0.94 -1.39
N LEU A 10 -6.30 0.48 -2.61
CA LEU A 10 -7.17 -0.52 -3.23
C LEU A 10 -6.51 -1.88 -3.09
N SER A 11 -7.26 -2.84 -2.55
CA SER A 11 -6.81 -4.22 -2.39
C SER A 11 -7.75 -5.13 -3.16
N PHE A 12 -7.19 -6.01 -3.97
CA PHE A 12 -7.98 -6.93 -4.80
C PHE A 12 -7.14 -8.11 -5.27
N SER A 13 -7.82 -9.11 -5.79
CA SER A 13 -7.16 -10.24 -6.44
C SER A 13 -7.80 -10.52 -7.78
N LEU A 14 -7.03 -11.13 -8.66
CA LEU A 14 -7.46 -11.59 -9.98
C LEU A 14 -6.82 -12.94 -10.24
N PRO A 15 -7.46 -13.80 -11.06
CA PRO A 15 -6.81 -15.04 -11.46
C PRO A 15 -5.44 -14.76 -12.06
N ASN A 16 -4.42 -15.46 -11.55
CA ASN A 16 -3.05 -15.21 -11.97
C ASN A 16 -2.77 -15.80 -13.34
N ARG A 17 -2.04 -15.04 -14.15
CA ARG A 17 -1.60 -15.47 -15.48
C ARG A 17 -0.43 -14.61 -15.94
N ILE A 18 0.30 -15.10 -16.91
CA ILE A 18 1.38 -14.32 -17.53
C ILE A 18 0.79 -13.05 -18.14
N GLY A 19 1.41 -11.92 -17.82
CA GLY A 19 0.98 -10.63 -18.35
C GLY A 19 -0.10 -9.91 -17.56
N LEU A 20 -0.53 -10.45 -16.42
CA LEU A 20 -1.59 -9.85 -15.62
C LEU A 20 -1.25 -8.43 -15.17
N LEU A 21 -0.05 -8.20 -14.68
CA LEU A 21 0.38 -6.86 -14.24
C LEU A 21 0.43 -5.89 -15.44
N SER A 22 0.90 -6.34 -16.58
CA SER A 22 0.93 -5.54 -17.80
C SER A 22 -0.49 -5.13 -18.22
N GLU A 23 -1.44 -6.07 -18.18
CA GLU A 23 -2.82 -5.80 -18.52
C GLU A 23 -3.47 -4.80 -17.57
N LEU A 24 -3.29 -5.00 -16.27
CA LEU A 24 -3.78 -4.06 -15.26
C LEU A 24 -3.21 -2.66 -15.49
N SER A 25 -1.90 -2.58 -15.71
CA SER A 25 -1.22 -1.30 -15.96
C SER A 25 -1.73 -0.62 -17.23
N SER A 26 -2.03 -1.42 -18.27
CA SER A 26 -2.57 -0.89 -19.52
C SER A 26 -3.94 -0.26 -19.34
N PHE A 27 -4.82 -0.91 -18.58
CA PHE A 27 -6.15 -0.35 -18.30
C PHE A 27 -6.05 0.94 -17.50
N LEU A 28 -5.20 0.98 -16.50
CA LEU A 28 -5.01 2.19 -15.69
C LEU A 28 -4.38 3.32 -16.50
N THR A 29 -3.43 2.99 -17.37
CA THR A 29 -2.79 3.97 -18.27
C THR A 29 -3.80 4.56 -19.23
N ALA A 30 -4.65 3.72 -19.83
CA ALA A 30 -5.69 4.18 -20.75
C ALA A 30 -6.68 5.14 -20.06
N ALA A 31 -6.91 4.95 -18.78
CA ALA A 31 -7.76 5.82 -17.98
C ALA A 31 -7.01 7.03 -17.39
N LYS A 32 -5.72 7.19 -17.71
CA LYS A 32 -4.86 8.26 -17.22
C LYS A 32 -4.73 8.26 -15.69
N ILE A 33 -4.62 7.08 -15.12
CA ILE A 33 -4.44 6.89 -13.68
C ILE A 33 -2.99 6.55 -13.40
N ASN A 34 -2.35 7.28 -12.49
CA ASN A 34 -0.98 7.02 -12.08
C ASN A 34 -0.97 6.13 -10.83
N ILE A 35 -0.14 5.10 -10.85
CA ILE A 35 0.10 4.25 -9.69
C ILE A 35 1.19 4.89 -8.84
N GLU A 36 0.86 5.22 -7.60
CA GLU A 36 1.78 5.87 -6.67
C GLU A 36 2.49 4.89 -5.75
N ALA A 37 1.86 3.76 -5.45
CA ALA A 37 2.46 2.69 -4.69
C ALA A 37 1.83 1.37 -5.13
N ILE A 38 2.62 0.31 -5.12
CA ILE A 38 2.13 -1.01 -5.51
C ILE A 38 2.86 -2.11 -4.76
N CYS A 39 2.09 -3.09 -4.31
CA CYS A 39 2.60 -4.37 -3.88
C CYS A 39 1.77 -5.44 -4.59
N ALA A 40 2.41 -6.29 -5.37
CA ALA A 40 1.73 -7.35 -6.11
C ALA A 40 2.49 -8.64 -5.97
N TYR A 41 1.76 -9.74 -5.76
CA TYR A 41 2.38 -11.04 -5.64
C TYR A 41 1.41 -12.13 -6.07
N GLY A 42 1.98 -13.24 -6.56
CA GLY A 42 1.21 -14.42 -6.89
C GLY A 42 1.25 -15.42 -5.74
N MET A 43 0.12 -16.02 -5.44
CA MET A 43 0.02 -17.10 -4.47
C MET A 43 -1.08 -18.05 -4.90
N GLY A 44 -0.72 -19.32 -5.16
CA GLY A 44 -1.65 -20.27 -5.75
C GLY A 44 -2.08 -19.80 -7.13
N ASP A 45 -3.37 -19.82 -7.38
CA ASP A 45 -3.95 -19.44 -8.67
C ASP A 45 -4.32 -17.95 -8.74
N GLU A 46 -3.99 -17.18 -7.71
CA GLU A 46 -4.38 -15.78 -7.62
C GLU A 46 -3.19 -14.83 -7.65
N GLY A 47 -3.38 -13.69 -8.29
CA GLY A 47 -2.50 -12.56 -8.16
C GLY A 47 -3.14 -11.54 -7.21
N TYR A 48 -2.43 -11.17 -6.16
CA TYR A 48 -2.90 -10.23 -5.16
C TYR A 48 -2.26 -8.87 -5.38
N PHE A 49 -3.07 -7.83 -5.26
CA PHE A 49 -2.63 -6.45 -5.53
C PHE A 49 -3.04 -5.53 -4.40
N MET A 50 -2.12 -4.66 -4.04
CA MET A 50 -2.38 -3.52 -3.16
C MET A 50 -1.81 -2.31 -3.87
N ILE A 51 -2.66 -1.36 -4.25
CA ILE A 51 -2.22 -0.19 -5.00
C ILE A 51 -2.78 1.10 -4.40
N VAL A 52 -1.97 2.15 -4.48
CA VAL A 52 -2.39 3.51 -4.20
C VAL A 52 -2.25 4.28 -5.51
N THR A 53 -3.29 5.00 -5.88
CA THR A 53 -3.30 5.75 -7.15
C THR A 53 -3.63 7.21 -6.90
N ASP A 54 -3.44 8.04 -7.92
CA ASP A 54 -3.82 9.45 -7.87
C ASP A 54 -5.34 9.66 -8.02
N ASN A 55 -6.08 8.60 -8.34
CA ASN A 55 -7.55 8.64 -8.44
C ASN A 55 -8.13 7.26 -8.16
N ASN A 56 -8.26 6.93 -6.88
CA ASN A 56 -8.73 5.62 -6.45
C ASN A 56 -10.17 5.34 -6.85
N ALA A 57 -11.03 6.36 -6.87
CA ALA A 57 -12.44 6.18 -7.27
C ALA A 57 -12.54 5.68 -8.71
N LYS A 58 -11.80 6.31 -9.61
CA LYS A 58 -11.75 5.91 -11.02
C LYS A 58 -11.07 4.57 -11.21
N ALA A 59 -9.95 4.36 -10.50
CA ALA A 59 -9.21 3.10 -10.54
C ALA A 59 -10.09 1.92 -10.11
N LYS A 60 -10.89 2.10 -9.05
CA LYS A 60 -11.80 1.07 -8.58
C LYS A 60 -12.79 0.65 -9.66
N LYS A 61 -13.33 1.61 -10.40
CA LYS A 61 -14.26 1.31 -11.51
C LYS A 61 -13.58 0.51 -12.61
N VAL A 62 -12.38 0.93 -13.00
CA VAL A 62 -11.61 0.26 -14.05
C VAL A 62 -11.27 -1.17 -13.65
N ILE A 63 -10.79 -1.36 -12.43
CA ILE A 63 -10.37 -2.67 -11.93
C ILE A 63 -11.59 -3.59 -11.75
N SER A 64 -12.71 -3.04 -11.29
CA SER A 64 -13.94 -3.82 -11.16
C SER A 64 -14.42 -4.36 -12.50
N GLN A 65 -14.19 -3.64 -13.59
CA GLN A 65 -14.51 -4.09 -14.94
C GLN A 65 -13.65 -5.28 -15.38
N MET A 66 -12.51 -5.49 -14.76
CA MET A 66 -11.67 -6.67 -15.00
C MET A 66 -12.19 -7.91 -14.26
N GLY A 67 -13.24 -7.77 -13.45
CA GLY A 67 -13.83 -8.86 -12.69
C GLY A 67 -13.39 -8.96 -11.24
N ALA A 68 -12.58 -8.04 -10.76
CA ALA A 68 -12.12 -8.05 -9.39
C ALA A 68 -13.12 -7.39 -8.44
N LYS A 69 -13.18 -7.90 -7.21
CA LYS A 69 -13.84 -7.19 -6.11
C LYS A 69 -12.79 -6.32 -5.45
N VAL A 70 -12.98 -5.03 -5.52
CA VAL A 70 -12.02 -4.07 -5.01
C VAL A 70 -12.43 -3.62 -3.61
N LYS A 71 -11.53 -3.78 -2.66
CA LYS A 71 -11.71 -3.32 -1.30
C LYS A 71 -10.89 -2.04 -1.11
N VAL A 72 -11.54 -1.00 -0.58
CA VAL A 72 -10.85 0.24 -0.21
C VAL A 72 -10.43 0.12 1.25
N GLU A 73 -9.14 0.25 1.51
CA GLU A 73 -8.59 0.15 2.86
C GLU A 73 -7.85 1.43 3.23
N GLU A 74 -7.95 1.82 4.50
CA GLU A 74 -7.08 2.86 5.02
C GLU A 74 -5.72 2.27 5.35
N VAL A 75 -4.66 3.00 5.02
CA VAL A 75 -3.29 2.63 5.35
C VAL A 75 -2.55 3.86 5.83
N ILE A 76 -1.38 3.64 6.42
CA ILE A 76 -0.50 4.71 6.86
C ILE A 76 0.71 4.74 5.93
N ALA A 77 1.01 5.91 5.38
CA ALA A 77 2.28 6.14 4.70
C ALA A 77 3.25 6.76 5.69
N ALA A 78 4.38 6.11 5.92
CA ALA A 78 5.43 6.59 6.81
C ALA A 78 6.68 6.87 5.98
N GLU A 79 7.04 8.15 5.85
CA GLU A 79 8.25 8.55 5.14
C GLU A 79 9.38 8.75 6.15
N MET A 80 10.52 8.13 5.90
CA MET A 80 11.66 8.16 6.82
C MET A 80 12.97 8.23 6.05
N PRO A 81 14.06 8.70 6.68
CA PRO A 81 15.37 8.59 6.06
C PRO A 81 15.72 7.12 5.81
N ASN A 82 16.37 6.83 4.70
CA ASN A 82 16.86 5.48 4.42
C ASN A 82 18.18 5.24 5.15
N LYS A 83 18.08 4.95 6.44
CA LYS A 83 19.23 4.72 7.32
C LYS A 83 18.97 3.54 8.23
N VAL A 84 20.06 2.95 8.72
CA VAL A 84 19.99 1.84 9.66
C VAL A 84 19.13 2.24 10.87
N GLY A 85 18.18 1.39 11.21
CA GLY A 85 17.35 1.55 12.40
C GLY A 85 16.09 2.40 12.23
N GLN A 86 15.88 3.03 11.09
CA GLN A 86 14.69 3.89 10.89
C GLN A 86 13.39 3.09 10.86
N LEU A 87 13.36 2.01 10.11
CA LEU A 87 12.18 1.14 10.08
C LEU A 87 11.92 0.51 11.44
N ARG A 88 12.98 0.11 12.15
CA ARG A 88 12.86 -0.42 13.49
C ARG A 88 12.18 0.57 14.42
N GLN A 89 12.52 1.85 14.32
CA GLN A 89 11.94 2.89 15.15
C GLN A 89 10.42 3.02 14.92
N VAL A 90 10.00 3.01 13.66
CA VAL A 90 8.57 3.05 13.31
C VAL A 90 7.85 1.80 13.84
N ALA A 91 8.42 0.63 13.60
CA ALA A 91 7.84 -0.63 14.05
C ALA A 91 7.72 -0.69 15.57
N LYS A 92 8.73 -0.20 16.27
CA LYS A 92 8.73 -0.18 17.73
C LYS A 92 7.68 0.76 18.29
N GLN A 93 7.51 1.94 17.71
CA GLN A 93 6.47 2.87 18.15
C GLN A 93 5.07 2.26 18.03
N ILE A 94 4.81 1.54 16.95
CA ILE A 94 3.54 0.85 16.74
C ILE A 94 3.38 -0.31 17.74
N SER A 95 4.43 -1.08 17.93
CA SER A 95 4.44 -2.20 18.87
C SER A 95 4.22 -1.74 20.31
N ASP A 96 4.89 -0.66 20.73
CA ASP A 96 4.75 -0.11 22.07
C ASP A 96 3.34 0.40 22.34
N ALA A 97 2.61 0.78 21.29
CA ALA A 97 1.20 1.17 21.39
C ALA A 97 0.25 -0.05 21.45
N GLY A 98 0.79 -1.26 21.35
CA GLY A 98 -0.02 -2.48 21.40
C GLY A 98 -0.81 -2.74 20.11
N VAL A 99 -0.36 -2.23 18.98
CA VAL A 99 -1.04 -2.36 17.70
C VAL A 99 -0.32 -3.38 16.83
N ASP A 100 -1.07 -4.34 16.29
CA ASP A 100 -0.54 -5.34 15.38
C ASP A 100 -0.41 -4.77 13.97
N ILE A 101 0.70 -5.09 13.31
CA ILE A 101 0.92 -4.74 11.90
C ILE A 101 0.48 -5.92 11.06
N HIS A 102 -0.51 -5.69 10.19
CA HIS A 102 -1.00 -6.73 9.29
C HIS A 102 -0.03 -6.96 8.13
N TYR A 103 0.50 -5.88 7.56
CA TYR A 103 1.52 -5.94 6.53
C TYR A 103 2.18 -4.58 6.35
N VAL A 104 3.35 -4.61 5.76
CA VAL A 104 4.11 -3.41 5.42
C VAL A 104 4.83 -3.65 4.10
N TYR A 105 4.88 -2.62 3.27
CA TYR A 105 5.71 -2.66 2.08
C TYR A 105 6.29 -1.27 1.81
N GLY A 106 7.45 -1.26 1.19
CA GLY A 106 8.11 -0.01 0.88
C GLY A 106 9.45 -0.26 0.20
N SER A 107 10.00 0.79 -0.36
CA SER A 107 11.27 0.74 -1.06
C SER A 107 11.99 2.07 -0.90
N PRO A 108 13.29 2.08 -0.63
CA PRO A 108 14.03 3.33 -0.54
C PRO A 108 14.28 3.93 -1.92
N VAL A 109 14.19 5.26 -1.98
CA VAL A 109 14.56 6.03 -3.16
C VAL A 109 15.34 7.25 -2.68
N ARG A 110 16.59 7.38 -3.15
CA ARG A 110 17.43 8.56 -2.91
C ARG A 110 17.51 9.01 -1.44
N GLY A 111 17.85 8.10 -0.56
CA GLY A 111 18.03 8.43 0.85
C GLY A 111 16.76 8.56 1.66
N LYS A 112 15.61 8.31 1.04
CA LYS A 112 14.31 8.26 1.72
C LYS A 112 13.65 6.92 1.49
N MET A 113 12.83 6.49 2.44
CA MET A 113 11.97 5.33 2.30
C MET A 113 10.56 5.71 2.72
N THR A 114 9.58 5.35 1.90
CA THR A 114 8.18 5.43 2.28
C THR A 114 7.66 4.03 2.49
N ALA A 115 7.24 3.74 3.71
CA ALA A 115 6.63 2.46 4.05
C ALA A 115 5.12 2.63 4.12
N ILE A 116 4.40 1.75 3.45
CA ILE A 116 2.94 1.68 3.55
C ILE A 116 2.63 0.60 4.58
N VAL A 117 1.93 0.99 5.64
CA VAL A 117 1.67 0.12 6.78
C VAL A 117 0.18 -0.05 6.98
N LYS A 118 -0.27 -1.30 7.05
CA LYS A 118 -1.64 -1.63 7.42
C LYS A 118 -1.63 -2.24 8.80
N THR A 119 -2.42 -1.69 9.71
CA THR A 119 -2.46 -2.14 11.10
C THR A 119 -3.86 -2.56 11.52
N ALA A 120 -3.95 -3.19 12.69
CA ALA A 120 -5.22 -3.54 13.30
C ALA A 120 -5.99 -2.30 13.76
N ASP A 121 -5.30 -1.19 14.02
CA ASP A 121 -5.90 0.07 14.47
C ASP A 121 -5.05 1.23 13.98
N ASP A 122 -5.33 1.67 12.77
CA ASP A 122 -4.53 2.73 12.12
C ASP A 122 -4.58 4.06 12.87
N LYS A 123 -5.71 4.38 13.47
CA LYS A 123 -5.86 5.61 14.23
C LYS A 123 -4.92 5.63 15.44
N LYS A 124 -4.87 4.53 16.17
CA LYS A 124 -3.99 4.40 17.34
C LYS A 124 -2.53 4.38 16.92
N ALA A 125 -2.20 3.67 15.85
CA ALA A 125 -0.85 3.61 15.31
C ALA A 125 -0.38 4.98 14.85
N LEU A 126 -1.22 5.71 14.13
CA LEU A 126 -0.89 7.05 13.63
C LEU A 126 -0.62 8.01 14.78
N LYS A 127 -1.43 7.95 15.82
CA LYS A 127 -1.24 8.75 17.03
C LYS A 127 0.10 8.45 17.71
N ALA A 128 0.46 7.17 17.78
CA ALA A 128 1.73 6.73 18.38
C ALA A 128 2.93 7.22 17.56
N LEU A 129 2.82 7.23 16.24
CA LEU A 129 3.89 7.69 15.36
C LEU A 129 4.08 9.20 15.38
N ASN A 130 3.06 9.94 15.73
CA ASN A 130 3.07 11.41 15.74
C ASN A 130 3.35 12.02 17.11
N LYS A 131 3.75 11.21 18.06
CA LYS A 131 4.13 11.68 19.39
C LYS A 131 5.46 12.41 19.39
#